data_c58a1265765a638143b0f792863a2fe4
#
_entry.id   c58a1265765a638143b0f792863a2fe4
#
_cell.length_a   1.000
_cell.length_b   1.000
_cell.length_c   1.000
_cell.angle_alpha   90.00
_cell.angle_beta   90.00
_cell.angle_gamma   90.00
#
_symmetry.space_group_name_H-M   'P 1'
#
loop_
_entity.id
_entity.type
_entity.pdbx_description
1 polymer ?
#
loop_
_entity_poly.entity_id
_entity_poly.type
_entity_poly.pdbx_seq_one_letter_code
_entity_poly.pdbx_strand_id
1 'polypeptide(L)'
;MEKKIDINMVSTLALAYLGDAVLEVKIRNYAIMSNKVKLNALHRSSVSYVNAKAQSLVYDQIQGDLLEDELVILKKGRNSKKSIPKNVMAVDYRKSTGLEALLGYLYLLEKNDRIEEIVDMVIAIVEGRKSDENTKSSDLST
;
A
#
# COMPACT_ATOMS: atom_id res chain seq x y z
N MET A 1 -16.79 9.26 -22.39
CA MET A 1 -15.72 9.38 -23.40
C MET A 1 -14.50 8.59 -22.92
N GLU A 2 -14.24 7.46 -23.55
CA GLU A 2 -13.13 6.61 -23.16
C GLU A 2 -11.87 7.07 -23.89
N LYS A 3 -10.95 7.74 -23.16
CA LYS A 3 -9.59 7.92 -23.64
C LYS A 3 -8.77 6.74 -23.16
N LYS A 4 -8.30 5.91 -24.09
CA LYS A 4 -7.28 4.92 -23.77
C LYS A 4 -5.98 5.66 -23.46
N ILE A 5 -5.51 5.52 -22.24
CA ILE A 5 -4.23 6.08 -21.80
C ILE A 5 -3.13 5.09 -22.19
N ASP A 6 -2.08 5.58 -22.83
CA ASP A 6 -0.86 4.81 -22.98
C ASP A 6 -0.15 4.81 -21.63
N ILE A 7 -0.14 3.67 -20.96
CA ILE A 7 0.45 3.52 -19.63
C ILE A 7 1.93 3.92 -19.61
N ASN A 8 2.63 3.75 -20.73
CA ASN A 8 4.04 4.10 -20.84
C ASN A 8 4.29 5.61 -20.83
N MET A 9 3.25 6.41 -21.05
CA MET A 9 3.32 7.88 -21.03
C MET A 9 3.00 8.46 -19.67
N VAL A 10 2.60 7.64 -18.70
CA VAL A 10 2.27 8.08 -17.35
C VAL A 10 3.52 7.98 -16.48
N SER A 11 3.91 9.09 -15.84
CA SER A 11 5.09 9.07 -14.96
C SER A 11 4.85 8.18 -13.74
N THR A 12 5.94 7.60 -13.22
CA THR A 12 5.87 6.74 -12.04
C THR A 12 5.30 7.50 -10.83
N LEU A 13 5.63 8.78 -10.67
CA LEU A 13 5.07 9.59 -9.57
C LEU A 13 3.57 9.86 -9.75
N ALA A 14 3.10 10.00 -10.98
CA ALA A 14 1.66 10.11 -11.25
C ALA A 14 0.94 8.80 -10.93
N LEU A 15 1.56 7.66 -11.23
CA LEU A 15 1.03 6.35 -10.83
C LEU A 15 0.93 6.24 -9.30
N ALA A 16 1.96 6.67 -8.58
CA ALA A 16 1.96 6.66 -7.12
C ALA A 16 0.89 7.58 -6.55
N TYR A 17 0.72 8.76 -7.13
CA TYR A 17 -0.34 9.70 -6.75
C TYR A 17 -1.73 9.06 -6.83
N LEU A 18 -2.01 8.37 -7.93
CA LEU A 18 -3.28 7.66 -8.11
C LEU A 18 -3.37 6.46 -7.16
N GLY A 19 -2.30 5.69 -7.04
CA GLY A 19 -2.26 4.50 -6.20
C GLY A 19 -2.46 4.77 -4.71
N ASP A 20 -2.02 5.92 -4.24
CA ASP A 20 -2.30 6.37 -2.87
C ASP A 20 -3.82 6.44 -2.62
N ALA A 21 -4.57 7.03 -3.54
CA ALA A 21 -6.02 7.11 -3.45
C ALA A 21 -6.68 5.72 -3.55
N VAL A 22 -6.18 4.86 -4.42
CA VAL A 22 -6.69 3.48 -4.57
C VAL A 22 -6.53 2.72 -3.26
N LEU A 23 -5.35 2.76 -2.66
CA LEU A 23 -5.08 2.09 -1.38
C LEU A 23 -5.98 2.64 -0.28
N GLU A 24 -6.13 3.96 -0.18
CA GLU A 24 -6.98 4.61 0.81
C GLU A 24 -8.43 4.13 0.73
N VAL A 25 -9.01 4.11 -0.47
CA VAL A 25 -10.39 3.65 -0.64
C VAL A 25 -10.54 2.20 -0.20
N LYS A 26 -9.63 1.33 -0.61
CA LYS A 26 -9.68 -0.10 -0.28
C LYS A 26 -9.56 -0.33 1.23
N ILE A 27 -8.65 0.36 1.89
CA ILE A 27 -8.42 0.21 3.34
C ILE A 27 -9.58 0.81 4.14
N ARG A 28 -10.11 1.96 3.72
CA ARG A 28 -11.29 2.54 4.38
C ARG A 28 -12.51 1.64 4.25
N ASN A 29 -12.71 1.04 3.08
CA ASN A 29 -13.76 0.04 2.88
C ASN A 29 -13.57 -1.15 3.84
N TYR A 30 -12.35 -1.67 3.94
CA TYR A 30 -12.05 -2.76 4.85
C TYR A 30 -12.32 -2.37 6.32
N ALA A 31 -11.96 -1.16 6.72
CA ALA A 31 -12.20 -0.68 8.10
C ALA A 31 -13.71 -0.65 8.41
N ILE A 32 -14.52 -0.17 7.47
CA ILE A 32 -15.99 -0.13 7.62
C ILE A 32 -16.56 -1.54 7.73
N MET A 33 -16.11 -2.45 6.85
CA MET A 33 -16.58 -3.83 6.84
C MET A 33 -16.12 -4.62 8.07
N SER A 34 -15.12 -4.12 8.81
CA SER A 34 -14.64 -4.73 10.06
C SER A 34 -15.42 -4.26 11.30
N ASN A 35 -16.60 -3.70 11.11
CA ASN A 35 -17.51 -3.25 12.19
C ASN A 35 -17.00 -2.09 13.04
N LYS A 36 -16.11 -1.27 12.51
CA LYS A 36 -15.71 -0.01 13.14
C LYS A 36 -16.80 1.03 12.89
N VAL A 37 -17.46 1.52 13.93
CA VAL A 37 -18.60 2.43 13.77
C VAL A 37 -18.27 3.89 14.10
N LYS A 38 -17.22 4.14 14.88
CA LYS A 38 -16.84 5.51 15.25
C LYS A 38 -15.80 6.05 14.29
N LEU A 39 -15.97 7.30 13.86
CA LEU A 39 -15.08 7.96 12.90
C LEU A 39 -13.60 7.93 13.34
N ASN A 40 -13.33 8.20 14.61
CA ASN A 40 -11.96 8.17 15.14
C ASN A 40 -11.35 6.76 15.08
N ALA A 41 -12.14 5.72 15.34
CA ALA A 41 -11.68 4.33 15.24
C ALA A 41 -11.41 3.94 13.79
N LEU A 42 -12.27 4.38 12.87
CA LEU A 42 -12.07 4.18 11.43
C LEU A 42 -10.78 4.83 10.96
N HIS A 43 -10.54 6.08 11.35
CA HIS A 43 -9.34 6.80 10.98
C HIS A 43 -8.07 6.12 11.51
N ARG A 44 -8.03 5.78 12.80
CA ARG A 44 -6.86 5.10 13.39
C ARG A 44 -6.61 3.73 12.75
N SER A 45 -7.67 2.98 12.49
CA SER A 45 -7.55 1.69 11.81
C SER A 45 -6.95 1.86 10.42
N SER A 46 -7.48 2.79 9.63
CA SER A 46 -6.99 3.04 8.26
C SER A 46 -5.53 3.46 8.26
N VAL A 47 -5.14 4.42 9.12
CA VAL A 47 -3.75 4.91 9.19
C VAL A 47 -2.77 3.77 9.50
N SER A 48 -3.16 2.79 10.31
CA SER A 48 -2.28 1.66 10.62
C SER A 48 -1.90 0.80 9.42
N TYR A 49 -2.68 0.84 8.34
CA TYR A 49 -2.40 0.10 7.10
C TYR A 49 -1.71 0.95 6.03
N VAL A 50 -1.90 2.27 6.05
CA VAL A 50 -1.45 3.13 4.96
C VAL A 50 -0.23 4.00 5.32
N ASN A 51 0.26 3.95 6.54
CA ASN A 51 1.47 4.70 6.91
C ASN A 51 2.71 4.13 6.19
N ALA A 52 3.73 4.96 6.05
CA ALA A 52 4.93 4.61 5.28
C ALA A 52 5.64 3.36 5.81
N LYS A 53 5.67 3.19 7.12
CA LYS A 53 6.32 2.03 7.75
C LYS A 53 5.58 0.73 7.44
N ALA A 54 4.26 0.73 7.52
CA ALA A 54 3.45 -0.42 7.16
C ALA A 54 3.61 -0.78 5.68
N GLN A 55 3.56 0.20 4.80
CA GLN A 55 3.74 0.00 3.36
C GLN A 55 5.15 -0.49 3.03
N SER A 56 6.17 -0.02 3.74
CA SER A 56 7.55 -0.49 3.59
C SER A 56 7.67 -1.98 3.91
N LEU A 57 7.02 -2.44 4.99
CA LEU A 57 6.97 -3.86 5.35
C LEU A 57 6.31 -4.68 4.24
N VAL A 58 5.20 -4.19 3.71
CA VAL A 58 4.50 -4.84 2.59
C VAL A 58 5.41 -4.91 1.37
N TYR A 59 6.08 -3.82 1.02
CA TYR A 59 7.03 -3.78 -0.11
C TYR A 59 8.04 -4.93 -0.01
N ASP A 60 8.64 -5.12 1.16
CA ASP A 60 9.67 -6.15 1.36
C ASP A 60 9.10 -7.57 1.20
N GLN A 61 7.88 -7.81 1.66
CA GLN A 61 7.30 -9.15 1.71
C GLN A 61 6.54 -9.56 0.44
N ILE A 62 6.07 -8.60 -0.35
CA ILE A 62 5.20 -8.86 -1.50
C ILE A 62 5.96 -9.28 -2.76
N GLN A 63 7.26 -8.97 -2.85
CA GLN A 63 8.03 -9.08 -4.10
C GLN A 63 7.96 -10.46 -4.73
N GLY A 64 8.00 -11.52 -3.93
CA GLY A 64 7.95 -12.90 -4.42
C GLY A 64 6.61 -13.29 -5.05
N ASP A 65 5.55 -12.54 -4.77
CA ASP A 65 4.20 -12.82 -5.25
C ASP A 65 3.81 -11.94 -6.46
N LEU A 66 4.73 -11.10 -6.94
CA LEU A 66 4.47 -10.19 -8.04
C LEU A 66 4.87 -10.77 -9.39
N LEU A 67 4.12 -10.38 -10.42
CA LEU A 67 4.47 -10.65 -11.80
C LEU A 67 5.65 -9.75 -12.22
N GLU A 68 6.31 -10.11 -13.31
CA GLU A 68 7.52 -9.40 -13.76
C GLU A 68 7.28 -7.91 -14.02
N ASP A 69 6.20 -7.56 -14.71
CA ASP A 69 5.85 -6.17 -14.98
C ASP A 69 5.49 -5.40 -13.70
N GLU A 70 4.82 -6.07 -12.78
CA GLU A 70 4.46 -5.49 -11.46
C GLU A 70 5.72 -5.17 -10.65
N LEU A 71 6.67 -6.08 -10.64
CA LEU A 71 7.92 -5.89 -9.91
C LEU A 71 8.74 -4.72 -10.49
N VAL A 72 8.74 -4.56 -11.82
CA VAL A 72 9.39 -3.43 -12.49
C VAL A 72 8.80 -2.10 -12.00
N ILE A 73 7.49 -1.98 -11.96
CA ILE A 73 6.81 -0.75 -11.50
C ILE A 73 7.07 -0.49 -10.02
N LEU A 74 7.02 -1.53 -9.20
CA LEU A 74 7.31 -1.44 -7.76
C LEU A 74 8.69 -0.82 -7.53
N LYS A 75 9.71 -1.33 -8.21
CA LYS A 75 11.09 -0.85 -8.08
C LYS A 75 11.28 0.55 -8.66
N LYS A 76 10.64 0.86 -9.77
CA LYS A 76 10.66 2.21 -10.34
C LYS A 76 10.07 3.24 -9.36
N GLY A 77 8.98 2.90 -8.70
CA GLY A 77 8.37 3.77 -7.70
C GLY A 77 9.32 4.05 -6.54
N ARG A 78 9.96 3.00 -6.02
CA ARG A 78 10.96 3.15 -4.96
C ARG A 78 12.12 4.06 -5.38
N ASN A 79 12.53 3.98 -6.63
CA ASN A 79 13.68 4.72 -7.14
C ASN A 79 13.33 6.12 -7.67
N SER A 80 12.05 6.50 -7.63
CA SER A 80 11.59 7.80 -8.11
C SER A 80 12.11 8.93 -7.22
N LYS A 81 12.53 10.03 -7.86
CA LYS A 81 13.00 11.22 -7.14
C LYS A 81 11.79 12.02 -6.64
N LYS A 82 11.60 12.07 -5.35
CA LYS A 82 10.53 12.81 -4.70
C LYS A 82 11.04 13.40 -3.39
N SER A 83 10.56 14.60 -3.05
CA SER A 83 10.89 15.23 -1.77
C SER A 83 10.35 14.37 -0.63
N ILE A 84 11.19 14.12 0.36
CA ILE A 84 10.85 13.26 1.51
C ILE A 84 10.35 14.14 2.66
N PRO A 85 9.17 13.84 3.24
CA PRO A 85 8.68 14.57 4.42
C PRO A 85 9.64 14.45 5.61
N LYS A 86 9.70 15.48 6.45
CA LYS A 86 10.64 15.56 7.57
C LYS A 86 10.48 14.46 8.62
N ASN A 87 9.28 13.95 8.81
CA ASN A 87 8.96 13.02 9.90
C ASN A 87 8.86 11.55 9.46
N VAL A 88 9.40 11.22 8.27
CA VAL A 88 9.34 9.87 7.71
C VAL A 88 10.74 9.42 7.34
N MET A 89 11.06 8.16 7.64
CA MET A 89 12.31 7.54 7.19
C MET A 89 12.34 7.48 5.66
N ALA A 90 13.45 7.91 5.06
CA ALA A 90 13.60 7.95 3.61
C ALA A 90 13.35 6.59 2.94
N VAL A 91 13.86 5.52 3.54
CA VAL A 91 13.68 4.14 3.03
C VAL A 91 12.20 3.76 3.01
N ASP A 92 11.49 4.01 4.10
CA ASP A 92 10.08 3.67 4.22
C ASP A 92 9.23 4.47 3.23
N TYR A 93 9.52 5.74 3.08
CA TYR A 93 8.79 6.61 2.16
C TYR A 93 8.98 6.17 0.70
N ARG A 94 10.20 5.83 0.30
CA ARG A 94 10.49 5.36 -1.06
C ARG A 94 9.78 4.03 -1.36
N LYS A 95 9.79 3.10 -0.42
CA LYS A 95 9.09 1.82 -0.56
C LYS A 95 7.59 2.01 -0.64
N SER A 96 7.03 2.93 0.17
CA SER A 96 5.60 3.24 0.09
C SER A 96 5.22 3.82 -1.28
N THR A 97 6.08 4.68 -1.85
CA THR A 97 5.89 5.21 -3.20
C THR A 97 5.87 4.09 -4.23
N GLY A 98 6.72 3.08 -4.07
CA GLY A 98 6.74 1.90 -4.94
C GLY A 98 5.43 1.12 -4.91
N LEU A 99 4.91 0.85 -3.73
CA LEU A 99 3.63 0.14 -3.58
C LEU A 99 2.47 0.94 -4.17
N GLU A 100 2.44 2.23 -3.92
CA GLU A 100 1.43 3.13 -4.48
C GLU A 100 1.51 3.17 -6.01
N ALA A 101 2.72 3.25 -6.58
CA ALA A 101 2.90 3.22 -8.03
C ALA A 101 2.36 1.93 -8.65
N LEU A 102 2.60 0.79 -8.01
CA LEU A 102 2.06 -0.50 -8.45
C LEU A 102 0.53 -0.48 -8.48
N LEU A 103 -0.11 0.01 -7.42
CA LEU A 103 -1.57 0.07 -7.36
C LEU A 103 -2.16 1.03 -8.40
N GLY A 104 -1.52 2.18 -8.63
CA GLY A 104 -1.92 3.11 -9.68
C GLY A 104 -1.80 2.51 -11.08
N TYR A 105 -0.71 1.79 -11.33
CA TYR A 105 -0.48 1.05 -12.58
C TYR A 105 -1.60 0.03 -12.84
N LEU A 106 -1.92 -0.78 -11.86
CA LEU A 106 -2.97 -1.78 -12.01
C LEU A 106 -4.36 -1.15 -12.18
N TYR A 107 -4.60 -0.02 -11.52
CA TYR A 107 -5.87 0.68 -11.64
C TYR A 107 -6.07 1.23 -13.06
N LEU A 108 -5.05 1.87 -13.64
CA LEU A 108 -5.13 2.38 -15.01
C LEU A 108 -5.26 1.27 -16.06
N LEU A 109 -4.73 0.09 -15.78
CA LEU A 109 -4.90 -1.10 -16.63
C LEU A 109 -6.21 -1.83 -16.38
N GLU A 110 -7.06 -1.31 -15.48
CA GLU A 110 -8.35 -1.90 -15.13
C GLU A 110 -8.25 -3.33 -14.58
N LYS A 111 -7.12 -3.66 -13.93
CA LYS A 111 -6.89 -4.97 -13.33
C LYS A 111 -7.44 -5.01 -11.90
N ASN A 112 -8.74 -4.88 -11.78
CA ASN A 112 -9.42 -4.75 -10.48
C ASN A 112 -9.27 -6.00 -9.59
N ASP A 113 -9.34 -7.19 -10.18
CA ASP A 113 -9.17 -8.45 -9.43
C ASP A 113 -7.76 -8.54 -8.84
N ARG A 114 -6.76 -8.11 -9.62
CA ARG A 114 -5.37 -8.10 -9.14
C ARG A 114 -5.18 -7.09 -8.01
N ILE A 115 -5.81 -5.93 -8.10
CA ILE A 115 -5.80 -4.93 -7.01
C ILE A 115 -6.35 -5.57 -5.73
N GLU A 116 -7.47 -6.28 -5.81
CA GLU A 116 -8.06 -6.94 -4.63
C GLU A 116 -7.10 -7.98 -4.04
N GLU A 117 -6.44 -8.78 -4.88
CA GLU A 117 -5.45 -9.76 -4.41
C GLU A 117 -4.30 -9.06 -3.66
N ILE A 118 -3.78 -7.97 -4.21
CA ILE A 118 -2.68 -7.22 -3.59
C ILE A 118 -3.14 -6.55 -2.30
N VAL A 119 -4.33 -5.96 -2.27
CA VAL A 119 -4.89 -5.37 -1.05
C VAL A 119 -5.06 -6.43 0.04
N ASP A 120 -5.53 -7.63 -0.33
CA ASP A 120 -5.62 -8.75 0.61
C ASP A 120 -4.26 -9.12 1.19
N MET A 121 -3.21 -9.11 0.38
CA MET A 121 -1.83 -9.32 0.83
C MET A 121 -1.39 -8.21 1.80
N VAL A 122 -1.69 -6.94 1.48
CA VAL A 122 -1.39 -5.80 2.36
C VAL A 122 -2.02 -6.01 3.73
N ILE A 123 -3.30 -6.33 3.76
CA ILE A 123 -4.05 -6.54 5.00
C ILE A 123 -3.45 -7.71 5.79
N ALA A 124 -3.21 -8.82 5.15
CA ALA A 124 -2.64 -10.00 5.80
C ALA A 124 -1.27 -9.72 6.41
N ILE A 125 -0.39 -9.03 5.68
CA ILE A 125 0.96 -8.69 6.15
C ILE A 125 0.89 -7.75 7.35
N VAL A 126 0.09 -6.69 7.27
CA VAL A 126 -0.04 -5.72 8.37
C VAL A 126 -0.67 -6.36 9.60
N GLU A 127 -1.69 -7.19 9.44
CA GLU A 127 -2.34 -7.89 10.55
C GLU A 127 -1.42 -8.94 11.17
N GLY A 128 -0.63 -9.63 10.38
CA GLY A 128 0.38 -10.57 10.87
C GLY A 128 1.40 -9.88 11.77
N ARG A 129 1.87 -8.69 11.39
CA ARG A 129 2.74 -7.86 12.22
C ARG A 129 2.08 -7.48 13.54
N LYS A 130 0.80 -7.05 13.52
CA LYS A 130 0.05 -6.68 14.73
C LYS A 130 -0.11 -7.88 15.66
N SER A 131 -0.41 -9.05 15.11
CA SER A 131 -0.51 -10.31 15.85
C SER A 131 0.80 -10.66 16.54
N ASP A 132 1.93 -10.53 15.84
CA ASP A 132 3.27 -10.78 16.38
C ASP A 132 3.60 -9.81 17.52
N GLU A 133 3.28 -8.53 17.39
CA GLU A 133 3.48 -7.52 18.44
C GLU A 133 2.64 -7.86 19.68
N ASN A 134 1.40 -8.28 19.52
CA ASN A 134 0.53 -8.70 20.61
C ASN A 134 1.03 -9.95 21.32
N THR A 135 1.53 -10.92 20.57
CA THR A 135 2.13 -12.14 21.12
C THR A 135 3.35 -11.82 21.96
N LYS A 136 4.23 -10.95 21.48
CA LYS A 136 5.40 -10.48 22.23
C LYS A 136 5.02 -9.77 23.52
N SER A 137 3.98 -8.93 23.49
CA SER A 137 3.47 -8.24 24.69
C SER A 137 2.92 -9.21 25.72
N SER A 138 2.20 -10.27 25.31
CA SER A 138 1.67 -11.27 26.23
C SER A 138 2.78 -12.15 26.82
N ASP A 139 3.82 -12.45 26.07
CA ASP A 139 4.98 -13.21 26.57
C ASP A 139 5.78 -12.43 27.61
N LEU A 140 5.79 -11.09 27.52
CA LEU A 140 6.46 -10.22 28.49
C LEU A 140 5.65 -10.04 29.79
N SER A 141 4.37 -10.38 29.81
CA SER A 141 3.50 -10.24 30.98
C SER A 141 3.45 -11.50 31.87
N THR A 142 4.16 -12.55 31.48
CA THR A 142 4.35 -13.75 32.29
C THR A 142 5.71 -13.71 32.96
#